data_e79c3f1e93010cbb55eb6d339631ed25
#
_entry.id   e79c3f1e93010cbb55eb6d339631ed25
#
_cell.length_a   1.000
_cell.length_b   1.000
_cell.length_c   1.000
_cell.angle_alpha   90.00
_cell.angle_beta   90.00
_cell.angle_gamma   90.00
#
_symmetry.space_group_name_H-M   'P 1'
#
loop_
_entity.id
_entity.type
_entity.pdbx_description
1 polymer ?
#
loop_
_entity_poly.entity_id
_entity_poly.type
_entity_poly.pdbx_seq_one_letter_code
_entity_poly.pdbx_strand_id
1 'polypeptide(L)'
;MHSPFEGLRLYTAVPSLLERVVPASSSKNGASDEIFDMMGYPLPPGTIVSTQAWSMHRDPSIFPSPDSFQPERWLASSTNESELAIMAQHMMPFGAGSRVCVGQTLAQVIMRIAIAAISRSFDVVAPAETNERSMEVRDSFVSLS
;
A
#
# COMPACT_ATOMS: atom_id res chain seq x y z
N MET A 1 -7.91 3.08 17.18
CA MET A 1 -8.09 3.99 16.01
C MET A 1 -7.31 3.52 14.77
N HIS A 2 -7.27 2.21 14.50
CA HIS A 2 -6.38 1.55 13.52
C HIS A 2 -7.12 0.89 12.33
N SER A 3 -8.44 0.94 12.33
CA SER A 3 -9.29 0.34 11.27
C SER A 3 -8.97 0.82 9.83
N PRO A 4 -8.59 2.10 9.57
CA PRO A 4 -8.27 2.54 8.22
C PRO A 4 -7.06 1.85 7.60
N PHE A 5 -6.08 1.43 8.42
CA PHE A 5 -4.87 0.79 7.92
C PHE A 5 -5.16 -0.57 7.30
N GLU A 6 -5.99 -1.39 7.94
CA GLU A 6 -6.34 -2.70 7.39
C GLU A 6 -7.18 -2.58 6.12
N GLY A 7 -8.09 -1.62 6.07
CA GLY A 7 -8.82 -1.32 4.84
C GLY A 7 -7.88 -0.90 3.69
N LEU A 8 -6.92 -0.01 3.95
CA LEU A 8 -5.92 0.41 2.98
C LEU A 8 -4.96 -0.72 2.58
N ARG A 9 -4.69 -1.67 3.47
CA ARG A 9 -3.89 -2.84 3.18
C ARG A 9 -4.58 -3.75 2.16
N LEU A 10 -5.81 -4.14 2.45
CA LEU A 10 -6.58 -5.07 1.61
C LEU A 10 -7.13 -4.41 0.34
N TYR A 11 -7.60 -3.19 0.47
CA TYR A 11 -8.30 -2.48 -0.61
C TYR A 11 -7.56 -1.19 -0.95
N THR A 12 -6.28 -1.36 -1.37
CA THR A 12 -5.50 -0.21 -1.82
C THR A 12 -6.15 0.44 -3.05
N ALA A 13 -6.22 1.78 -3.05
CA ALA A 13 -6.87 2.52 -4.13
C ALA A 13 -6.16 2.38 -5.48
N VAL A 14 -4.85 2.15 -5.48
CA VAL A 14 -4.03 1.94 -6.69
C VAL A 14 -3.33 0.60 -6.57
N PRO A 15 -3.95 -0.50 -7.02
CA PRO A 15 -3.37 -1.84 -6.94
C PRO A 15 -2.33 -2.12 -8.01
N SER A 16 -2.31 -1.30 -9.07
CA SER A 16 -1.46 -1.46 -10.25
C SER A 16 0.03 -1.27 -9.93
N LEU A 17 0.86 -1.68 -10.89
CA LEU A 17 2.31 -1.49 -10.84
C LEU A 17 2.67 0.01 -10.84
N LEU A 18 3.55 0.39 -9.91
CA LEU A 18 4.14 1.73 -9.86
C LEU A 18 5.54 1.66 -10.48
N GLU A 19 5.62 2.04 -11.74
CA GLU A 19 6.85 1.93 -12.54
C GLU A 19 7.82 3.08 -12.28
N ARG A 20 9.10 2.77 -12.37
CA ARG A 20 10.22 3.73 -12.38
C ARG A 20 11.21 3.29 -13.43
N VAL A 21 11.80 4.26 -14.10
CA VAL A 21 12.88 4.03 -15.06
C VAL A 21 14.21 4.31 -14.39
N VAL A 22 15.14 3.38 -14.47
CA VAL A 22 16.51 3.58 -14.01
C VAL A 22 17.12 4.75 -14.81
N PRO A 23 17.53 5.85 -14.16
CA PRO A 23 18.03 7.00 -14.87
C PRO A 23 19.35 6.71 -15.55
N ALA A 24 19.64 7.40 -16.66
CA ALA A 24 20.98 7.48 -17.18
C ALA A 24 21.87 8.20 -16.16
N SER A 25 23.06 7.66 -15.90
CA SER A 25 24.03 8.33 -15.02
C SER A 25 24.33 9.72 -15.57
N SER A 26 23.98 10.75 -14.81
CA SER A 26 24.32 12.13 -15.15
C SER A 26 25.68 12.51 -14.53
N SER A 27 26.72 11.73 -14.82
CA SER A 27 28.07 12.11 -14.38
C SER A 27 28.48 13.38 -15.09
N LYS A 28 28.54 14.48 -14.36
CA LYS A 28 29.08 15.77 -14.85
C LYS A 28 30.58 15.73 -15.17
N ASN A 29 31.24 14.61 -14.89
CA ASN A 29 32.72 14.48 -14.98
C ASN A 29 33.18 13.38 -15.96
N GLY A 30 32.36 12.89 -16.88
CA GLY A 30 32.81 11.97 -17.94
C GLY A 30 33.34 10.61 -17.45
N ALA A 31 33.14 10.26 -16.19
CA ALA A 31 33.52 8.96 -15.66
C ALA A 31 32.32 8.00 -15.80
N SER A 32 32.59 6.95 -16.55
CA SER A 32 31.89 5.65 -16.69
C SER A 32 30.44 5.55 -16.21
N ASP A 33 29.61 4.96 -17.05
CA ASP A 33 28.28 4.43 -16.80
C ASP A 33 28.19 3.81 -15.40
N GLU A 34 27.83 4.62 -14.40
CA GLU A 34 27.58 4.14 -13.05
C GLU A 34 26.32 3.31 -13.11
N ILE A 35 26.50 2.00 -13.09
CA ILE A 35 25.40 1.04 -13.12
C ILE A 35 24.64 1.20 -11.79
N PHE A 36 23.33 1.42 -11.89
CA PHE A 36 22.47 1.47 -10.71
C PHE A 36 22.41 0.08 -10.08
N ASP A 37 22.92 -0.07 -8.87
CA ASP A 37 22.81 -1.32 -8.11
C ASP A 37 21.52 -1.33 -7.28
N MET A 38 20.67 -2.31 -7.55
CA MET A 38 19.48 -2.58 -6.75
C MET A 38 19.68 -3.86 -5.95
N MET A 39 20.14 -3.71 -4.70
CA MET A 39 20.31 -4.83 -3.77
C MET A 39 21.21 -5.95 -4.30
N GLY A 40 22.31 -5.62 -5.00
CA GLY A 40 23.22 -6.56 -5.62
C GLY A 40 22.89 -6.91 -7.08
N TYR A 41 21.86 -6.31 -7.66
CA TYR A 41 21.49 -6.46 -9.06
C TYR A 41 21.86 -5.21 -9.84
N PRO A 42 22.89 -5.29 -10.72
CA PRO A 42 23.26 -4.15 -11.55
C PRO A 42 22.23 -3.93 -12.65
N LEU A 43 21.59 -2.77 -12.66
CA LEU A 43 20.55 -2.42 -13.61
C LEU A 43 21.05 -1.38 -14.62
N PRO A 44 21.03 -1.68 -15.92
CA PRO A 44 21.34 -0.70 -16.96
C PRO A 44 20.36 0.48 -16.96
N PRO A 45 20.81 1.68 -17.40
CA PRO A 45 19.92 2.81 -17.66
C PRO A 45 18.78 2.42 -18.61
N GLY A 46 17.59 2.94 -18.36
CA GLY A 46 16.39 2.62 -19.11
C GLY A 46 15.66 1.35 -18.67
N THR A 47 16.23 0.57 -17.75
CA THR A 47 15.52 -0.56 -17.13
C THR A 47 14.30 -0.06 -16.41
N ILE A 48 13.14 -0.68 -16.65
CA ILE A 48 11.90 -0.40 -15.92
C ILE A 48 11.87 -1.30 -14.69
N VAL A 49 11.77 -0.70 -13.52
CA VAL A 49 11.53 -1.37 -12.25
C VAL A 49 10.16 -0.97 -11.71
N SER A 50 9.46 -1.90 -11.08
CA SER A 50 8.14 -1.61 -10.55
C SER A 50 7.94 -2.22 -9.16
N THR A 51 7.04 -1.62 -8.42
CA THR A 51 6.53 -2.14 -7.16
C THR A 51 5.01 -2.11 -7.18
N GLN A 52 4.38 -2.93 -6.38
CA GLN A 52 2.93 -3.06 -6.37
C GLN A 52 2.44 -3.18 -4.92
N ALA A 53 1.63 -2.23 -4.49
CA ALA A 53 1.05 -2.22 -3.16
C ALA A 53 0.22 -3.47 -2.89
N TRP A 54 -0.57 -3.93 -3.85
CA TRP A 54 -1.38 -5.13 -3.75
C TRP A 54 -0.58 -6.37 -3.31
N SER A 55 0.56 -6.63 -3.96
CA SER A 55 1.43 -7.78 -3.65
C SER A 55 2.15 -7.59 -2.32
N MET A 56 2.71 -6.39 -2.08
CA MET A 56 3.44 -6.10 -0.85
C MET A 56 2.55 -6.20 0.40
N HIS A 57 1.33 -5.71 0.31
CA HIS A 57 0.37 -5.75 1.41
C HIS A 57 -0.19 -7.15 1.69
N ARG A 58 0.09 -8.13 0.81
CA ARG A 58 -0.32 -9.53 0.92
C ARG A 58 0.84 -10.51 1.09
N ASP A 59 2.03 -10.02 1.38
CA ASP A 59 3.16 -10.87 1.69
C ASP A 59 2.89 -11.65 2.99
N PRO A 60 2.76 -12.99 2.95
CA PRO A 60 2.43 -13.79 4.12
C PRO A 60 3.54 -13.82 5.16
N SER A 61 4.77 -13.48 4.78
CA SER A 61 5.90 -13.38 5.71
C SER A 61 5.81 -12.15 6.61
N ILE A 62 5.07 -11.14 6.17
CA ILE A 62 4.88 -9.86 6.88
C ILE A 62 3.46 -9.78 7.48
N PHE A 63 2.46 -10.24 6.73
CA PHE A 63 1.06 -10.18 7.11
C PHE A 63 0.47 -11.60 7.22
N PRO A 64 0.50 -12.24 8.38
CA PRO A 64 -0.13 -13.54 8.58
C PRO A 64 -1.61 -13.51 8.17
N SER A 65 -2.09 -14.55 7.48
CA SER A 65 -3.42 -14.60 6.89
C SER A 65 -3.73 -13.35 6.04
N PRO A 66 -2.96 -13.12 4.95
CA PRO A 66 -2.91 -11.81 4.29
C PRO A 66 -4.23 -11.39 3.65
N ASP A 67 -5.08 -12.33 3.26
CA ASP A 67 -6.38 -12.03 2.63
C ASP A 67 -7.53 -11.82 3.63
N SER A 68 -7.26 -12.07 4.91
CA SER A 68 -8.26 -11.86 5.97
C SER A 68 -8.23 -10.43 6.48
N PHE A 69 -9.42 -9.83 6.64
CA PHE A 69 -9.57 -8.53 7.29
C PHE A 69 -9.40 -8.67 8.80
N GLN A 70 -8.27 -8.24 9.33
CA GLN A 70 -7.90 -8.37 10.74
C GLN A 70 -7.37 -7.03 11.28
N PRO A 71 -8.24 -6.07 11.61
CA PRO A 71 -7.82 -4.76 12.12
C PRO A 71 -7.06 -4.84 13.44
N GLU A 72 -7.24 -5.94 14.20
CA GLU A 72 -6.55 -6.19 15.47
C GLU A 72 -5.03 -6.31 15.31
N ARG A 73 -4.54 -6.69 14.12
CA ARG A 73 -3.09 -6.77 13.85
C ARG A 73 -2.37 -5.44 14.05
N TRP A 74 -3.09 -4.33 14.00
CA TRP A 74 -2.56 -2.98 14.20
C TRP A 74 -2.66 -2.48 15.65
N LEU A 75 -3.11 -3.34 16.57
CA LEU A 75 -3.24 -2.98 17.97
C LEU A 75 -2.00 -3.45 18.75
N ALA A 76 -1.43 -2.55 19.56
CA ALA A 76 -0.32 -2.89 20.46
C ALA A 76 -0.67 -3.95 21.51
N SER A 77 -1.97 -4.22 21.73
CA SER A 77 -2.44 -5.31 22.59
C SER A 77 -2.37 -6.69 21.94
N SER A 78 -2.31 -6.74 20.61
CA SER A 78 -2.38 -8.00 19.83
C SER A 78 -1.08 -8.31 19.10
N THR A 79 -0.23 -7.30 18.89
CA THR A 79 0.98 -7.41 18.08
C THR A 79 2.11 -6.64 18.77
N ASN A 80 3.31 -7.18 18.82
CA ASN A 80 4.44 -6.50 19.43
C ASN A 80 4.91 -5.30 18.59
N GLU A 81 5.66 -4.40 19.21
CA GLU A 81 6.08 -3.14 18.60
C GLU A 81 6.99 -3.36 17.37
N SER A 82 7.84 -4.37 17.41
CA SER A 82 8.73 -4.68 16.28
C SER A 82 7.98 -5.20 15.06
N GLU A 83 6.98 -6.05 15.25
CA GLU A 83 6.11 -6.53 14.18
C GLU A 83 5.25 -5.40 13.59
N LEU A 84 4.71 -4.53 14.46
CA LEU A 84 3.98 -3.34 14.00
C LEU A 84 4.86 -2.43 13.13
N ALA A 85 6.11 -2.22 13.52
CA ALA A 85 7.07 -1.42 12.75
C ALA A 85 7.37 -2.06 11.39
N ILE A 86 7.58 -3.39 11.34
CA ILE A 86 7.82 -4.14 10.10
C ILE A 86 6.60 -4.04 9.18
N MET A 87 5.40 -4.30 9.67
CA MET A 87 4.16 -4.17 8.89
C MET A 87 3.98 -2.75 8.36
N ALA A 88 4.24 -1.73 9.19
CA ALA A 88 4.11 -0.33 8.78
C ALA A 88 5.10 0.05 7.67
N GLN A 89 6.33 -0.48 7.69
CA GLN A 89 7.32 -0.26 6.64
C GLN A 89 6.93 -0.90 5.30
N HIS A 90 6.15 -1.98 5.32
CA HIS A 90 5.67 -2.66 4.12
C HIS A 90 4.35 -2.06 3.58
N MET A 91 3.81 -1.06 4.25
CA MET A 91 2.61 -0.35 3.80
C MET A 91 2.97 0.79 2.84
N MET A 92 2.43 0.74 1.62
CA MET A 92 2.59 1.80 0.63
C MET A 92 1.29 2.16 -0.11
N PRO A 93 0.16 2.33 0.59
CA PRO A 93 -1.14 2.61 -0.06
C PRO A 93 -1.19 3.95 -0.78
N PHE A 94 -0.24 4.83 -0.49
CA PHE A 94 -0.08 6.15 -1.10
C PHE A 94 1.22 6.28 -1.92
N GLY A 95 1.85 5.15 -2.24
CA GLY A 95 3.17 5.13 -2.86
C GLY A 95 4.29 5.44 -1.88
N ALA A 96 5.51 5.60 -2.40
CA ALA A 96 6.71 5.86 -1.60
C ALA A 96 7.70 6.79 -2.33
N GLY A 97 8.65 7.35 -1.56
CA GLY A 97 9.74 8.18 -2.07
C GLY A 97 9.28 9.53 -2.61
N SER A 98 9.99 10.04 -3.60
CA SER A 98 9.74 11.37 -4.19
C SER A 98 8.42 11.51 -4.96
N ARG A 99 7.73 10.40 -5.20
CA ARG A 99 6.43 10.34 -5.90
C ARG A 99 5.30 9.89 -4.98
N VAL A 100 5.46 10.03 -3.67
CA VAL A 100 4.39 9.79 -2.70
C VAL A 100 3.20 10.69 -2.98
N CYS A 101 1.99 10.20 -2.70
CA CYS A 101 0.76 10.95 -2.92
C CYS A 101 0.74 12.25 -2.10
N VAL A 102 0.62 13.38 -2.77
CA VAL A 102 0.55 14.72 -2.13
C VAL A 102 -0.68 14.85 -1.22
N GLY A 103 -1.78 14.20 -1.59
CA GLY A 103 -3.04 14.22 -0.83
C GLY A 103 -3.10 13.23 0.34
N GLN A 104 -2.05 12.50 0.64
CA GLN A 104 -2.05 11.44 1.67
C GLN A 104 -2.59 11.91 3.02
N THR A 105 -2.10 13.04 3.52
CA THR A 105 -2.53 13.58 4.83
C THR A 105 -4.01 13.94 4.82
N LEU A 106 -4.47 14.61 3.78
CA LEU A 106 -5.87 14.99 3.62
C LEU A 106 -6.77 13.76 3.55
N ALA A 107 -6.40 12.77 2.72
CA ALA A 107 -7.15 11.52 2.58
C ALA A 107 -7.26 10.78 3.92
N GLN A 108 -6.18 10.69 4.68
CA GLN A 108 -6.19 10.05 6.00
C GLN A 108 -7.10 10.76 7.00
N VAL A 109 -7.10 12.10 7.00
CA VAL A 109 -8.01 12.89 7.86
C VAL A 109 -9.46 12.66 7.48
N ILE A 110 -9.78 12.75 6.19
CA ILE A 110 -11.14 12.54 5.68
C ILE A 110 -11.64 11.13 6.03
N MET A 111 -10.84 10.09 5.77
CA MET A 111 -11.22 8.71 6.09
C MET A 111 -11.50 8.51 7.58
N ARG A 112 -10.65 9.06 8.46
CA ARG A 112 -10.83 8.95 9.92
C ARG A 112 -12.11 9.64 10.38
N ILE A 113 -12.39 10.84 9.87
CA ILE A 113 -13.60 11.60 10.20
C ILE A 113 -14.83 10.86 9.68
N ALA A 114 -14.82 10.41 8.43
CA ALA A 114 -15.95 9.70 7.82
C ALA A 114 -16.28 8.41 8.56
N ILE A 115 -15.27 7.56 8.82
CA ILE A 115 -15.46 6.31 9.56
C ILE A 115 -15.98 6.59 10.97
N ALA A 116 -15.40 7.56 11.68
CA ALA A 116 -15.85 7.91 13.03
C ALA A 116 -17.28 8.44 13.05
N ALA A 117 -17.65 9.29 12.09
CA ALA A 117 -19.01 9.85 11.99
C ALA A 117 -20.03 8.77 11.67
N ILE A 118 -19.74 7.88 10.72
CA ILE A 118 -20.63 6.77 10.33
C ILE A 118 -20.80 5.81 11.51
N SER A 119 -19.69 5.33 12.08
CA SER A 119 -19.72 4.34 13.17
C SER A 119 -20.38 4.87 14.46
N ARG A 120 -20.40 6.21 14.63
CA ARG A 120 -21.07 6.82 15.80
C ARG A 120 -22.55 7.06 15.59
N SER A 121 -22.98 7.29 14.34
CA SER A 121 -24.32 7.78 14.03
C SER A 121 -25.23 6.71 13.44
N PHE A 122 -24.70 5.60 12.97
CA PHE A 122 -25.43 4.58 12.24
C PHE A 122 -25.01 3.18 12.63
N ASP A 123 -25.97 2.25 12.66
CA ASP A 123 -25.70 0.82 12.63
C ASP A 123 -25.56 0.40 11.17
N VAL A 124 -24.33 -0.01 10.80
CA VAL A 124 -24.03 -0.39 9.42
C VAL A 124 -24.31 -1.88 9.24
N VAL A 125 -25.24 -2.20 8.36
CA VAL A 125 -25.61 -3.57 8.02
C VAL A 125 -25.34 -3.80 6.53
N ALA A 126 -24.60 -4.88 6.22
CA ALA A 126 -24.39 -5.28 4.84
C ALA A 126 -25.73 -5.83 4.26
N PRO A 127 -26.10 -5.43 3.02
CA PRO A 127 -27.23 -6.05 2.32
C PRO A 127 -27.10 -7.57 2.21
N ALA A 128 -28.21 -8.28 2.18
CA ALA A 128 -28.23 -9.75 2.16
C ALA A 128 -27.51 -10.35 0.91
N GLU A 129 -27.50 -9.60 -0.18
CA GLU A 129 -26.81 -9.94 -1.44
C GLU A 129 -25.30 -9.69 -1.42
N THR A 130 -24.77 -9.08 -0.35
CA THR A 130 -23.34 -8.82 -0.22
C THR A 130 -22.57 -10.13 -0.05
N ASN A 131 -21.69 -10.43 -0.99
CA ASN A 131 -20.85 -11.63 -1.02
C ASN A 131 -19.52 -11.32 -1.73
N GLU A 132 -18.60 -12.28 -1.76
CA GLU A 132 -17.30 -12.12 -2.39
C GLU A 132 -17.38 -11.62 -3.84
N ARG A 133 -18.32 -12.15 -4.63
CA ARG A 133 -18.50 -11.76 -6.03
C ARG A 133 -19.04 -10.34 -6.19
N SER A 134 -19.95 -9.90 -5.31
CA SER A 134 -20.48 -8.52 -5.35
C SER A 134 -19.47 -7.50 -4.90
N MET A 135 -18.43 -7.92 -4.15
CA MET A 135 -17.34 -7.11 -3.62
C MET A 135 -16.02 -7.32 -4.37
N GLU A 136 -16.06 -7.99 -5.53
CA GLU A 136 -14.88 -8.23 -6.35
C GLU A 136 -14.27 -6.91 -6.81
N VAL A 137 -12.99 -6.71 -6.48
CA VAL A 137 -12.23 -5.52 -6.88
C VAL A 137 -11.73 -5.69 -8.31
N ARG A 138 -12.00 -4.71 -9.16
CA ARG A 138 -11.49 -4.64 -10.53
C ARG A 138 -10.40 -3.60 -10.63
N ASP A 139 -9.27 -4.00 -11.20
CA ASP A 139 -8.15 -3.09 -11.47
C ASP A 139 -8.40 -2.30 -12.76
N SER A 140 -8.39 -0.98 -12.64
CA SER A 140 -8.49 -0.05 -13.76
C SER A 140 -7.66 1.21 -13.46
N PHE A 141 -6.37 1.02 -13.11
CA PHE A 141 -5.47 2.02 -12.54
C PHE A 141 -5.88 2.45 -11.11
N VAL A 142 -7.16 2.71 -10.90
CA VAL A 142 -7.77 2.87 -9.58
C VAL A 142 -8.78 1.73 -9.41
N SER A 143 -8.82 1.12 -8.23
CA SER A 143 -9.74 0.02 -7.93
C SER A 143 -11.19 0.46 -8.11
N LEU A 144 -11.96 -0.37 -8.80
CA LEU A 144 -13.40 -0.24 -8.95
C LEU A 144 -14.05 -1.45 -8.26
N SER A 145 -15.09 -1.22 -7.53
CA SER A 145 -15.93 -2.23 -6.87
C SER A 145 -17.33 -2.24 -7.48
#